data_269801c1b00de16e954cd5d3dbf32fc4
#
_entry.id   269801c1b00de16e954cd5d3dbf32fc4
#
_cell.length_a   1.000
_cell.length_b   1.000
_cell.length_c   1.000
_cell.angle_alpha   90.00
_cell.angle_beta   90.00
_cell.angle_gamma   90.00
#
_symmetry.space_group_name_H-M   'P 1'
#
loop_
_entity.id
_entity.type
_entity.pdbx_description
1 polymer ?
#
loop_
_entity_poly.entity_id
_entity_poly.type
_entity_poly.pdbx_seq_one_letter_code
_entity_poly.pdbx_strand_id
1 'polypeptide(L)'
;STPIKSSAASDVYKRQTYAGMQSLIYANVDKNDPRVKLALKWLENSYNLDENPGMGVQGLYYYYQAMSKALSAMGIDTLTLEDGRKVDWRDELANKLISIQKSDGSWVNTNNRWWEADPVLVTSYCVLALEQLYHSIPR
;
A
#
# COMPACT_ATOMS: atom_id res chain seq x y z
N SER A 1 -13.58 -27.01 20.71
CA SER A 1 -12.89 -25.72 20.92
C SER A 1 -12.26 -25.26 19.61
N THR A 2 -12.91 -24.33 18.94
CA THR A 2 -12.45 -23.71 17.71
C THR A 2 -11.33 -22.69 18.00
N PRO A 3 -10.21 -22.71 17.28
CA PRO A 3 -9.12 -21.80 17.55
C PRO A 3 -9.42 -20.39 17.01
N ILE A 4 -9.83 -19.49 17.91
CA ILE A 4 -9.95 -18.04 17.64
C ILE A 4 -8.55 -17.38 17.41
N LYS A 5 -7.48 -18.14 17.51
CA LYS A 5 -6.10 -17.65 17.40
C LYS A 5 -5.59 -17.41 15.98
N SER A 6 -6.29 -17.85 14.92
CA SER A 6 -5.76 -17.72 13.58
C SER A 6 -6.06 -16.36 12.92
N SER A 7 -7.18 -15.70 13.23
CA SER A 7 -7.53 -14.42 12.61
C SER A 7 -6.70 -13.26 13.16
N ALA A 8 -6.56 -13.15 14.48
CA ALA A 8 -5.78 -12.06 15.09
C ALA A 8 -4.29 -12.14 14.73
N ALA A 9 -3.71 -13.34 14.67
CA ALA A 9 -2.32 -13.52 14.22
C ALA A 9 -2.15 -13.20 12.73
N SER A 10 -3.13 -13.57 11.90
CA SER A 10 -3.17 -13.21 10.47
C SER A 10 -3.26 -11.70 10.28
N ASP A 11 -4.08 -11.01 11.06
CA ASP A 11 -4.25 -9.55 10.96
C ASP A 11 -3.03 -8.78 11.45
N VAL A 12 -2.36 -9.25 12.48
CA VAL A 12 -1.08 -8.70 12.94
C VAL A 12 0.00 -8.93 11.88
N TYR A 13 0.04 -10.10 11.27
CA TYR A 13 0.99 -10.41 10.19
C TYR A 13 0.77 -9.54 8.95
N LYS A 14 -0.48 -9.30 8.57
CA LYS A 14 -0.85 -8.41 7.45
C LYS A 14 -0.41 -6.97 7.69
N ARG A 15 -0.60 -6.44 8.90
CA ARG A 15 -0.13 -5.10 9.29
C ARG A 15 1.38 -4.95 9.26
N GLN A 16 2.10 -6.02 9.60
CA GLN A 16 3.57 -6.01 9.66
C GLN A 16 4.22 -6.13 8.28
N THR A 17 3.52 -6.59 7.26
CA THR A 17 4.15 -6.88 5.96
C THR A 17 4.58 -5.62 5.24
N TYR A 18 3.79 -4.54 5.25
CA TYR A 18 4.22 -3.25 4.67
C TYR A 18 5.33 -2.59 5.48
N ALA A 19 5.19 -2.54 6.80
CA ALA A 19 6.24 -2.05 7.69
C ALA A 19 7.49 -2.93 7.59
N GLY A 20 7.31 -4.24 7.46
CA GLY A 20 8.38 -5.20 7.22
C GLY A 20 9.10 -4.98 5.90
N MET A 21 8.35 -4.77 4.81
CA MET A 21 8.93 -4.42 3.51
C MET A 21 9.71 -3.12 3.57
N GLN A 22 9.16 -2.07 4.16
CA GLN A 22 9.87 -0.81 4.34
C GLN A 22 11.16 -0.99 5.15
N SER A 23 11.11 -1.78 6.22
CA SER A 23 12.29 -2.06 7.05
C SER A 23 13.37 -2.80 6.25
N LEU A 24 13.01 -3.77 5.43
CA LEU A 24 13.95 -4.48 4.55
C LEU A 24 14.58 -3.55 3.50
N ILE A 25 13.79 -2.64 2.95
CA ILE A 25 14.23 -1.64 1.98
C ILE A 25 15.22 -0.67 2.65
N TYR A 26 14.89 -0.15 3.83
CA TYR A 26 15.80 0.75 4.57
C TYR A 26 17.08 0.06 5.05
N ALA A 27 17.02 -1.24 5.31
CA ALA A 27 18.21 -2.05 5.61
C ALA A 27 19.04 -2.40 4.36
N ASN A 28 18.68 -1.86 3.20
CA ASN A 28 19.34 -2.12 1.91
C ASN A 28 19.45 -3.61 1.58
N VAL A 29 18.40 -4.37 1.91
CA VAL A 29 18.33 -5.81 1.64
C VAL A 29 18.13 -6.01 0.14
N ASP A 30 18.89 -6.96 -0.44
CA ASP A 30 18.78 -7.30 -1.86
C ASP A 30 17.36 -7.70 -2.23
N LYS A 31 16.85 -7.16 -3.34
CA LYS A 31 15.51 -7.51 -3.88
C LYS A 31 15.34 -9.01 -4.18
N ASN A 32 16.44 -9.74 -4.29
CA ASN A 32 16.44 -11.19 -4.45
C ASN A 32 16.38 -11.97 -3.15
N ASP A 33 16.45 -11.29 -2.00
CA ASP A 33 16.29 -11.92 -0.68
C ASP A 33 14.94 -12.65 -0.61
N PRO A 34 14.90 -13.89 -0.11
CA PRO A 34 13.66 -14.65 0.01
C PRO A 34 12.55 -13.93 0.78
N ARG A 35 12.91 -13.11 1.78
CA ARG A 35 11.95 -12.34 2.58
C ARG A 35 11.28 -11.25 1.75
N VAL A 36 12.04 -10.56 0.89
CA VAL A 36 11.53 -9.54 -0.04
C VAL A 36 10.59 -10.19 -1.06
N LYS A 37 10.99 -11.33 -1.63
CA LYS A 37 10.14 -12.09 -2.58
C LYS A 37 8.83 -12.56 -1.96
N LEU A 38 8.87 -13.05 -0.72
CA LEU A 38 7.66 -13.45 0.00
C LEU A 38 6.74 -12.25 0.29
N ALA A 39 7.30 -11.11 0.67
CA ALA A 39 6.55 -9.89 0.91
C ALA A 39 5.90 -9.38 -0.39
N LEU A 40 6.63 -9.38 -1.50
CA LEU A 40 6.09 -9.00 -2.80
C LEU A 40 4.94 -9.94 -3.22
N LYS A 41 5.14 -11.25 -3.11
CA LYS A 41 4.09 -12.22 -3.43
C LYS A 41 2.83 -12.03 -2.57
N TRP A 42 3.01 -11.73 -1.28
CA TRP A 42 1.87 -11.41 -0.42
C TRP A 42 1.14 -10.15 -0.91
N LEU A 43 1.90 -9.14 -1.32
CA LEU A 43 1.37 -7.89 -1.85
C LEU A 43 0.57 -8.12 -3.15
N GLU A 44 1.09 -8.92 -4.06
CA GLU A 44 0.41 -9.31 -5.30
C GLU A 44 -0.91 -10.05 -5.03
N ASN A 45 -0.93 -10.95 -4.04
CA ASN A 45 -2.12 -11.71 -3.66
C ASN A 45 -3.15 -10.86 -2.88
N SER A 46 -2.72 -9.77 -2.26
CA SER A 46 -3.56 -8.92 -1.41
C SER A 46 -3.83 -7.55 -2.02
N TYR A 47 -3.35 -7.29 -3.24
CA TYR A 47 -3.46 -5.98 -3.88
C TYR A 47 -4.91 -5.54 -4.01
N ASN A 48 -5.21 -4.37 -3.43
CA ASN A 48 -6.52 -3.76 -3.47
C ASN A 48 -6.36 -2.25 -3.23
N LEU A 49 -7.08 -1.43 -3.99
CA LEU A 49 -7.09 0.02 -3.81
C LEU A 49 -8.40 0.54 -3.20
N ASP A 50 -9.38 -0.32 -2.96
CA ASP A 50 -10.62 0.04 -2.27
C ASP A 50 -10.52 -0.18 -0.76
N GLU A 51 -9.61 -1.05 -0.35
CA GLU A 51 -9.41 -1.43 1.04
C GLU A 51 -7.92 -1.57 1.38
N ASN A 52 -7.57 -1.23 2.61
CA ASN A 52 -6.33 -1.65 3.22
C ASN A 52 -6.45 -3.15 3.57
N PRO A 53 -5.65 -4.03 2.96
CA PRO A 53 -5.84 -5.47 3.07
C PRO A 53 -6.02 -5.98 4.50
N GLY A 54 -7.18 -6.58 4.77
CA GLY A 54 -7.57 -7.10 6.08
C GLY A 54 -8.03 -6.05 7.11
N MET A 55 -8.16 -4.77 6.71
CA MET A 55 -8.55 -3.68 7.59
C MET A 55 -9.71 -2.82 7.04
N GLY A 56 -10.25 -3.16 5.88
CA GLY A 56 -11.22 -2.32 5.20
C GLY A 56 -10.63 -0.95 4.89
N VAL A 57 -11.39 0.11 5.15
CA VAL A 57 -10.93 1.49 4.89
C VAL A 57 -10.06 2.08 6.01
N GLN A 58 -9.77 1.34 7.07
CA GLN A 58 -8.91 1.83 8.16
C GLN A 58 -7.46 1.96 7.69
N GLY A 59 -6.89 3.15 7.80
CA GLY A 59 -5.51 3.41 7.41
C GLY A 59 -5.27 3.26 5.90
N LEU A 60 -6.29 3.46 5.07
CA LEU A 60 -6.23 3.24 3.63
C LEU A 60 -5.25 4.20 2.94
N TYR A 61 -5.21 5.45 3.36
CA TYR A 61 -4.34 6.44 2.74
C TYR A 61 -2.88 6.30 3.17
N TYR A 62 -2.65 5.90 4.42
CA TYR A 62 -1.31 5.48 4.84
C TYR A 62 -0.84 4.25 4.06
N TYR A 63 -1.75 3.31 3.79
CA TYR A 63 -1.46 2.14 2.96
C TYR A 63 -1.03 2.54 1.54
N TYR A 64 -1.70 3.48 0.89
CA TYR A 64 -1.29 3.97 -0.44
C TYR A 64 0.13 4.53 -0.42
N GLN A 65 0.45 5.35 0.56
CA GLN A 65 1.79 5.93 0.71
C GLN A 65 2.85 4.85 0.99
N ALA A 66 2.58 3.91 1.87
CA ALA A 66 3.49 2.83 2.22
C ALA A 66 3.74 1.88 1.03
N MET A 67 2.67 1.51 0.31
CA MET A 67 2.74 0.66 -0.87
C MET A 67 3.54 1.33 -2.00
N SER A 68 3.21 2.57 -2.34
CA SER A 68 3.89 3.31 -3.41
C SER A 68 5.38 3.46 -3.14
N LYS A 69 5.74 3.78 -1.90
CA LYS A 69 7.14 3.89 -1.48
C LYS A 69 7.88 2.56 -1.57
N ALA A 70 7.26 1.47 -1.15
CA ALA A 70 7.86 0.15 -1.19
C ALA A 70 8.08 -0.34 -2.63
N LEU A 71 7.06 -0.24 -3.48
CA LEU A 71 7.16 -0.67 -4.88
C LEU A 71 8.14 0.17 -5.69
N SER A 72 8.12 1.50 -5.49
CA SER A 72 9.08 2.41 -6.11
C SER A 72 10.53 2.08 -5.72
N ALA A 73 10.80 1.90 -4.42
CA ALA A 73 12.15 1.59 -3.92
C ALA A 73 12.66 0.22 -4.41
N MET A 74 11.77 -0.73 -4.64
CA MET A 74 12.12 -2.04 -5.22
C MET A 74 12.26 -2.02 -6.75
N GLY A 75 11.89 -0.94 -7.41
CA GLY A 75 11.87 -0.85 -8.87
C GLY A 75 10.86 -1.81 -9.50
N ILE A 76 9.72 -2.03 -8.84
CA ILE A 76 8.64 -2.86 -9.36
C ILE A 76 7.72 -2.00 -10.22
N ASP A 77 7.60 -2.32 -11.50
CA ASP A 77 6.72 -1.61 -12.42
C ASP A 77 5.35 -2.25 -12.52
N THR A 78 5.30 -3.57 -12.52
CA THR A 78 4.09 -4.33 -12.72
C THR A 78 3.92 -5.38 -11.62
N LEU A 79 2.72 -5.49 -11.09
CA LEU A 79 2.32 -6.57 -10.19
C LEU A 79 1.60 -7.67 -10.98
N THR A 80 1.86 -8.93 -10.64
CA THR A 80 1.14 -10.07 -11.19
C THR A 80 0.22 -10.62 -10.12
N LEU A 81 -1.08 -10.34 -10.25
CA LEU A 81 -2.07 -10.73 -9.27
C LEU A 81 -2.32 -12.24 -9.27
N GLU A 82 -3.00 -12.74 -8.24
CA GLU A 82 -3.30 -14.18 -8.07
C GLU A 82 -4.11 -14.76 -9.25
N ASP A 83 -4.96 -13.94 -9.86
CA ASP A 83 -5.76 -14.31 -11.04
C ASP A 83 -4.95 -14.26 -12.36
N GLY A 84 -3.66 -13.95 -12.30
CA GLY A 84 -2.76 -13.82 -13.45
C GLY A 84 -2.84 -12.46 -14.16
N ARG A 85 -3.69 -11.55 -13.73
CA ARG A 85 -3.80 -10.20 -14.28
C ARG A 85 -2.55 -9.40 -13.94
N LYS A 86 -2.01 -8.70 -14.92
CA LYS A 86 -0.89 -7.76 -14.74
C LYS A 86 -1.42 -6.35 -14.57
N VAL A 87 -0.91 -5.67 -13.56
CA VAL A 87 -1.35 -4.34 -13.15
C VAL A 87 -0.15 -3.40 -13.12
N ASP A 88 -0.25 -2.28 -13.82
CA ASP A 88 0.60 -1.13 -13.54
C ASP A 88 0.03 -0.41 -12.31
N TRP A 89 0.67 -0.62 -11.18
CA TRP A 89 0.21 -0.10 -9.90
C TRP A 89 0.25 1.43 -9.85
N ARG A 90 1.13 2.07 -10.65
CA ARG A 90 1.22 3.55 -10.69
C ARG A 90 -0.01 4.13 -11.35
N ASP A 91 -0.38 3.61 -12.50
CA ASP A 91 -1.56 4.07 -13.24
C ASP A 91 -2.84 3.83 -12.43
N GLU A 92 -2.98 2.65 -11.83
CA GLU A 92 -4.16 2.36 -11.02
C GLU A 92 -4.23 3.25 -9.77
N LEU A 93 -3.12 3.44 -9.05
CA LEU A 93 -3.11 4.31 -7.87
C LEU A 93 -3.32 5.77 -8.23
N ALA A 94 -2.71 6.27 -9.31
CA ALA A 94 -2.93 7.65 -9.79
C ALA A 94 -4.41 7.87 -10.13
N ASN A 95 -5.01 6.98 -10.91
CA ASN A 95 -6.42 7.05 -11.26
C ASN A 95 -7.33 6.95 -10.02
N LYS A 96 -6.99 6.07 -9.08
CA LYS A 96 -7.71 5.98 -7.81
C LYS A 96 -7.67 7.29 -7.04
N LEU A 97 -6.51 7.85 -6.82
CA LEU A 97 -6.35 9.12 -6.09
C LEU A 97 -7.10 10.26 -6.76
N ILE A 98 -7.02 10.37 -8.09
CA ILE A 98 -7.77 11.38 -8.86
C ILE A 98 -9.29 11.19 -8.66
N SER A 99 -9.77 9.95 -8.72
CA SER A 99 -11.21 9.65 -8.62
C SER A 99 -11.83 9.96 -7.27
N ILE A 100 -11.04 9.92 -6.19
CA ILE A 100 -11.51 10.16 -4.81
C ILE A 100 -11.09 11.53 -4.27
N GLN A 101 -10.41 12.35 -5.06
CA GLN A 101 -10.06 13.71 -4.68
C GLN A 101 -11.30 14.57 -4.53
N LYS A 102 -11.36 15.36 -3.47
CA LYS A 102 -12.45 16.32 -3.26
C LYS A 102 -12.29 17.53 -4.19
N SER A 103 -13.38 18.27 -4.38
CA SER A 103 -13.41 19.47 -5.23
C SER A 103 -12.47 20.58 -4.75
N ASP A 104 -12.11 20.60 -3.47
CA ASP A 104 -11.13 21.54 -2.91
C ASP A 104 -9.67 21.07 -3.07
N GLY A 105 -9.45 19.93 -3.75
CA GLY A 105 -8.13 19.36 -3.99
C GLY A 105 -7.61 18.48 -2.85
N SER A 106 -8.34 18.34 -1.76
CA SER A 106 -7.94 17.54 -0.60
C SER A 106 -8.44 16.09 -0.69
N TRP A 107 -7.94 15.27 0.24
CA TRP A 107 -8.43 13.92 0.51
C TRP A 107 -8.77 13.77 1.99
N VAL A 108 -9.70 12.89 2.29
CA VAL A 108 -10.09 12.55 3.65
C VAL A 108 -10.67 11.14 3.68
N ASN A 109 -10.40 10.39 4.74
CA ASN A 109 -11.05 9.11 4.97
C ASN A 109 -12.35 9.32 5.76
N THR A 110 -13.38 8.58 5.43
CA THR A 110 -14.62 8.53 6.22
C THR A 110 -14.43 7.82 7.57
N ASN A 111 -13.38 7.00 7.69
CA ASN A 111 -12.99 6.32 8.91
C ASN A 111 -11.89 7.09 9.64
N ASN A 112 -12.16 7.50 10.88
CA ASN A 112 -11.23 8.30 11.69
C ASN A 112 -10.14 7.45 12.39
N ARG A 113 -10.08 6.15 12.18
CA ARG A 113 -8.99 5.35 12.73
C ARG A 113 -7.67 5.85 12.18
N TRP A 114 -6.68 6.00 13.06
CA TRP A 114 -5.35 6.51 12.72
C TRP A 114 -5.34 7.97 12.23
N TRP A 115 -6.33 8.78 12.68
CA TRP A 115 -6.47 10.21 12.36
C TRP A 115 -6.74 10.50 10.87
N GLU A 116 -7.16 9.52 10.09
CA GLU A 116 -7.40 9.72 8.65
C GLU A 116 -8.69 10.51 8.34
N ALA A 117 -9.44 10.96 9.33
CA ALA A 117 -10.46 11.98 9.14
C ALA A 117 -9.88 13.42 9.13
N ASP A 118 -8.59 13.59 9.41
CA ASP A 118 -7.90 14.88 9.25
C ASP A 118 -7.46 15.05 7.78
N PRO A 119 -8.04 15.99 7.03
CA PRO A 119 -7.71 16.20 5.62
C PRO A 119 -6.27 16.66 5.41
N VAL A 120 -5.63 17.32 6.38
CA VAL A 120 -4.22 17.73 6.28
C VAL A 120 -3.31 16.52 6.27
N LEU A 121 -3.53 15.59 7.19
CA LEU A 121 -2.75 14.35 7.26
C LEU A 121 -2.95 13.50 6.00
N VAL A 122 -4.19 13.26 5.61
CA VAL A 122 -4.53 12.41 4.46
C VAL A 122 -4.05 13.01 3.15
N THR A 123 -4.20 14.32 2.96
CA THR A 123 -3.66 15.01 1.78
C THR A 123 -2.14 14.87 1.72
N SER A 124 -1.45 14.95 2.86
CA SER A 124 0.00 14.72 2.92
C SER A 124 0.37 13.30 2.48
N TYR A 125 -0.36 12.27 2.90
CA TYR A 125 -0.14 10.90 2.43
C TYR A 125 -0.35 10.76 0.92
N CYS A 126 -1.41 11.36 0.38
CA CYS A 126 -1.69 11.32 -1.07
C CYS A 126 -0.60 12.03 -1.88
N VAL A 127 -0.15 13.20 -1.42
CA VAL A 127 0.94 13.94 -2.09
C VAL A 127 2.23 13.13 -2.08
N LEU A 128 2.60 12.52 -0.95
CA LEU A 128 3.78 11.65 -0.85
C LEU A 128 3.66 10.42 -1.76
N ALA A 129 2.46 9.82 -1.87
CA ALA A 129 2.24 8.73 -2.80
C ALA A 129 2.41 9.17 -4.26
N LEU A 130 1.81 10.29 -4.65
CA LEU A 130 1.95 10.86 -6.00
C LEU A 130 3.39 11.24 -6.33
N GLU A 131 4.15 11.74 -5.37
CA GLU A 131 5.59 12.02 -5.53
C GLU A 131 6.36 10.74 -5.84
N GLN A 132 6.08 9.62 -5.14
CA GLN A 132 6.69 8.32 -5.44
C GLN A 132 6.33 7.83 -6.84
N LEU A 133 5.08 8.01 -7.29
CA LEU A 133 4.66 7.69 -8.65
C LEU A 133 5.49 8.48 -9.67
N TYR A 134 5.57 9.80 -9.49
CA TYR A 134 6.29 10.69 -10.40
C TYR A 134 7.78 10.34 -10.52
N HIS A 135 8.46 10.08 -9.40
CA HIS A 135 9.88 9.74 -9.39
C HIS A 135 10.20 8.34 -9.90
N SER A 136 9.23 7.45 -9.91
CA SER A 136 9.38 6.08 -10.38
C SER A 136 9.08 5.89 -11.88
N ILE A 137 8.63 6.95 -12.59
CA ILE A 137 8.44 6.90 -14.04
C ILE A 137 9.81 6.84 -14.72
N PRO A 138 10.06 5.85 -15.59
CA PRO A 138 11.29 5.79 -16.38
C PRO A 138 11.43 7.07 -17.24
N ARG A 139 12.58 7.70 -17.17
CA ARG A 139 12.93 8.87 -17.98
C ARG A 139 13.65 8.46 -19.24
#